data_d8600b2a6309a5dc1a87229f8c77f422
#
_entry.id   d8600b2a6309a5dc1a87229f8c77f422
#
_cell.length_a   1.000
_cell.length_b   1.000
_cell.length_c   1.000
_cell.angle_alpha   90.00
_cell.angle_beta   90.00
_cell.angle_gamma   90.00
#
_symmetry.space_group_name_H-M   'P 1'
#
loop_
_entity.id
_entity.type
_entity.pdbx_description
1 polymer ?
#
loop_
_entity_poly.entity_id
_entity_poly.type
_entity_poly.pdbx_seq_one_letter_code
_entity_poly.pdbx_strand_id
1 'polypeptide(L)'
;MSRAETARRQTANRRRVIEQRRRGVNRTLNQLANSFKKLNVGRNRYNLGTITNANNRYVSVRLSRLLIDRLKEIYTRTWTQRVEYVGSIPFTVSNTRNYVRFNQPTARTNQQLASVTPTQEELTQYIVYHTHPVPENETPLFTYPSESDFRAYISNYPAIQANLILENQGYYVVDLLETNMDKPNPNDVVRVFNELMGGREFQRVRVNWSSLIYFTTTLEKWKRAINKYVDPIMRRQFGISVRYYKWNELGTITLLDKNVIMNIG
;
A
#
# COMPACT_ATOMS: atom_id res chain seq x y z
N MET A 1 -28.91 18.61 41.13
CA MET A 1 -28.17 18.25 39.89
C MET A 1 -29.17 17.82 38.83
N SER A 2 -29.19 18.49 37.68
CA SER A 2 -30.17 18.14 36.65
C SER A 2 -29.75 16.84 35.90
N ARG A 3 -30.74 16.12 35.35
CA ARG A 3 -30.46 14.91 34.53
C ARG A 3 -29.48 15.21 33.39
N ALA A 4 -29.53 16.43 32.83
CA ALA A 4 -28.63 16.90 31.80
C ALA A 4 -27.17 17.05 32.23
N GLU A 5 -26.93 17.50 33.47
CA GLU A 5 -25.57 17.59 34.04
C GLU A 5 -24.96 16.24 34.33
N THR A 6 -25.76 15.30 34.80
CA THR A 6 -25.32 13.91 35.04
C THR A 6 -24.92 13.24 33.71
N ALA A 7 -25.72 13.40 32.64
CA ALA A 7 -25.41 12.86 31.33
C ALA A 7 -24.12 13.47 30.69
N ARG A 8 -23.94 14.80 30.87
CA ARG A 8 -22.70 15.50 30.41
C ARG A 8 -21.46 14.98 31.18
N ARG A 9 -21.54 14.78 32.46
CA ARG A 9 -20.44 14.23 33.30
C ARG A 9 -20.11 12.79 32.89
N GLN A 10 -21.12 11.95 32.63
CA GLN A 10 -20.91 10.58 32.19
C GLN A 10 -20.25 10.52 30.81
N THR A 11 -20.66 11.38 29.88
CA THR A 11 -20.06 11.47 28.55
C THR A 11 -18.61 11.96 28.61
N ALA A 12 -18.32 12.96 29.44
CA ALA A 12 -16.96 13.47 29.66
C ALA A 12 -16.04 12.40 30.28
N ASN A 13 -16.54 11.64 31.26
CA ASN A 13 -15.80 10.53 31.84
C ASN A 13 -15.52 9.39 30.86
N ARG A 14 -16.50 9.02 30.03
CA ARG A 14 -16.30 8.03 28.96
C ARG A 14 -15.21 8.48 27.96
N ARG A 15 -15.26 9.74 27.52
CA ARG A 15 -14.23 10.32 26.64
C ARG A 15 -12.85 10.26 27.29
N ARG A 16 -12.72 10.61 28.58
CA ARG A 16 -11.46 10.59 29.34
C ARG A 16 -10.87 9.18 29.47
N VAL A 17 -11.70 8.19 29.73
CA VAL A 17 -11.29 6.77 29.82
C VAL A 17 -10.84 6.23 28.46
N ILE A 18 -11.56 6.57 27.39
CA ILE A 18 -11.17 6.19 26.00
C ILE A 18 -9.83 6.83 25.65
N GLU A 19 -9.63 8.10 25.98
CA GLU A 19 -8.38 8.80 25.67
C GLU A 19 -7.20 8.29 26.50
N GLN A 20 -7.40 7.94 27.76
CA GLN A 20 -6.37 7.29 28.59
C GLN A 20 -6.00 5.91 28.06
N ARG A 21 -6.97 5.09 27.63
CA ARG A 21 -6.71 3.80 26.98
C ARG A 21 -5.95 3.99 25.65
N ARG A 22 -6.33 4.98 24.87
CA ARG A 22 -5.66 5.32 23.60
C ARG A 22 -4.20 5.75 23.82
N ARG A 23 -3.91 6.56 24.86
CA ARG A 23 -2.53 6.95 25.24
C ARG A 23 -1.73 5.77 25.76
N GLY A 24 -2.34 4.86 26.52
CA GLY A 24 -1.71 3.62 26.99
C GLY A 24 -1.30 2.71 25.84
N VAL A 25 -2.21 2.46 24.89
CA VAL A 25 -1.93 1.66 23.68
C VAL A 25 -0.82 2.29 22.84
N ASN A 26 -0.88 3.60 22.57
CA ASN A 26 0.16 4.29 21.82
C ASN A 26 1.53 4.27 22.53
N ARG A 27 1.56 4.35 23.87
CA ARG A 27 2.80 4.25 24.64
C ARG A 27 3.42 2.86 24.52
N THR A 28 2.62 1.81 24.62
CA THR A 28 3.07 0.42 24.46
C THR A 28 3.56 0.17 23.03
N LEU A 29 2.86 0.66 22.01
CA LEU A 29 3.26 0.54 20.60
C LEU A 29 4.57 1.28 20.32
N ASN A 30 4.76 2.48 20.88
CA ASN A 30 6.00 3.24 20.75
C ASN A 30 7.18 2.55 21.47
N GLN A 31 6.93 1.95 22.64
CA GLN A 31 7.94 1.17 23.37
C GLN A 31 8.33 -0.08 22.57
N LEU A 32 7.36 -0.78 21.98
CA LEU A 32 7.60 -1.91 21.08
C LEU A 32 8.35 -1.49 19.82
N ALA A 33 7.96 -0.39 19.16
CA ALA A 33 8.67 0.14 18.01
C ALA A 33 10.14 0.50 18.32
N ASN A 34 10.40 1.05 19.51
CA ASN A 34 11.76 1.35 19.97
C ASN A 34 12.57 0.09 20.34
N SER A 35 11.93 -0.92 20.91
CA SER A 35 12.55 -2.23 21.16
C SER A 35 12.93 -2.92 19.85
N PHE A 36 12.09 -2.79 18.80
CA PHE A 36 12.38 -3.29 17.48
C PHE A 36 13.52 -2.52 16.78
N LYS A 37 13.72 -1.23 17.05
CA LYS A 37 14.90 -0.49 16.54
C LYS A 37 16.23 -1.06 17.04
N LYS A 38 16.26 -1.59 18.28
CA LYS A 38 17.45 -2.24 18.87
C LYS A 38 17.74 -3.63 18.33
N LEU A 39 16.73 -4.34 17.78
CA LEU A 39 16.86 -5.68 17.18
C LEU A 39 17.30 -5.65 15.69
N ASN A 40 17.70 -4.50 15.17
CA ASN A 40 17.94 -4.30 13.74
C ASN A 40 19.15 -5.05 13.13
N VAL A 41 20.04 -5.60 13.94
CA VAL A 41 21.29 -6.22 13.45
C VAL A 41 21.06 -7.63 12.84
N GLY A 42 19.92 -8.27 13.09
CA GLY A 42 19.57 -9.59 12.53
C GLY A 42 18.41 -9.60 11.52
N ARG A 43 17.86 -8.44 11.16
CA ARG A 43 16.57 -8.31 10.40
C ARG A 43 16.63 -8.74 8.95
N ASN A 44 17.79 -8.78 8.33
CA ASN A 44 17.92 -9.22 6.92
C ASN A 44 17.68 -10.73 6.71
N ARG A 45 17.64 -11.52 7.77
CA ARG A 45 17.37 -12.96 7.67
C ARG A 45 15.90 -13.34 7.68
N TYR A 46 15.01 -12.44 8.13
CA TYR A 46 13.58 -12.74 8.24
C TYR A 46 12.77 -11.75 7.42
N ASN A 47 11.81 -12.27 6.69
CA ASN A 47 10.89 -11.46 5.89
C ASN A 47 9.81 -10.80 6.77
N LEU A 48 10.25 -9.96 7.73
CA LEU A 48 9.41 -9.38 8.75
C LEU A 48 9.02 -7.93 8.40
N GLY A 49 7.72 -7.70 8.25
CA GLY A 49 7.15 -6.36 8.23
C GLY A 49 7.05 -5.79 9.64
N THR A 50 7.28 -4.49 9.76
CA THR A 50 7.21 -3.77 11.03
C THR A 50 5.87 -3.05 11.15
N ILE A 51 5.09 -3.33 12.18
CA ILE A 51 3.89 -2.56 12.51
C ILE A 51 4.33 -1.16 12.93
N THR A 52 3.92 -0.15 12.17
CA THR A 52 4.28 1.25 12.38
C THR A 52 3.17 2.04 13.07
N ASN A 53 1.94 1.63 12.86
CA ASN A 53 0.76 2.19 13.50
C ASN A 53 -0.33 1.12 13.60
N ALA A 54 -1.12 1.15 14.66
CA ALA A 54 -2.31 0.33 14.79
C ALA A 54 -3.37 1.10 15.61
N ASN A 55 -4.60 0.99 15.19
CA ASN A 55 -5.76 1.48 15.92
C ASN A 55 -6.86 0.41 15.90
N ASN A 56 -8.07 0.74 16.32
CA ASN A 56 -9.17 -0.22 16.36
C ASN A 56 -9.72 -0.61 14.96
N ARG A 57 -9.24 0.02 13.89
CA ARG A 57 -9.77 -0.14 12.53
C ARG A 57 -8.74 -0.65 11.54
N TYR A 58 -7.49 -0.25 11.67
CA TYR A 58 -6.44 -0.64 10.73
C TYR A 58 -5.07 -0.81 11.39
N VAL A 59 -4.22 -1.53 10.70
CA VAL A 59 -2.83 -1.73 11.03
C VAL A 59 -1.97 -1.30 9.85
N SER A 60 -1.02 -0.39 10.09
CA SER A 60 -0.02 0.00 9.10
C SER A 60 1.23 -0.84 9.26
N VAL A 61 1.63 -1.51 8.20
CA VAL A 61 2.78 -2.41 8.18
C VAL A 61 3.81 -1.91 7.19
N ARG A 62 5.03 -1.61 7.66
CA ARG A 62 6.17 -1.35 6.79
C ARG A 62 6.65 -2.66 6.18
N LEU A 63 6.76 -2.70 4.88
CA LEU A 63 7.25 -3.87 4.13
C LEU A 63 8.72 -4.17 4.48
N SER A 64 9.12 -5.44 4.35
CA SER A 64 10.49 -5.86 4.61
C SER A 64 11.38 -5.65 3.38
N ARG A 65 12.70 -5.53 3.58
CA ARG A 65 13.66 -5.44 2.49
C ARG A 65 13.63 -6.70 1.63
N LEU A 66 13.60 -7.87 2.26
CA LEU A 66 13.59 -9.15 1.55
C LEU A 66 12.36 -9.29 0.64
N LEU A 67 11.18 -8.83 1.09
CA LEU A 67 9.98 -8.82 0.25
C LEU A 67 10.17 -7.91 -0.97
N ILE A 68 10.65 -6.69 -0.76
CA ILE A 68 10.87 -5.73 -1.86
C ILE A 68 11.89 -6.27 -2.86
N ASP A 69 12.96 -6.87 -2.40
CA ASP A 69 13.99 -7.44 -3.27
C ASP A 69 13.41 -8.59 -4.13
N ARG A 70 12.57 -9.46 -3.54
CA ARG A 70 11.85 -10.51 -4.28
C ARG A 70 10.86 -9.97 -5.30
N LEU A 71 10.09 -8.95 -4.94
CA LEU A 71 9.17 -8.29 -5.88
C LEU A 71 9.94 -7.64 -7.03
N LYS A 72 11.10 -7.05 -6.76
CA LYS A 72 11.99 -6.52 -7.79
C LYS A 72 12.54 -7.62 -8.71
N GLU A 73 12.89 -8.79 -8.18
CA GLU A 73 13.29 -9.94 -9.00
C GLU A 73 12.17 -10.40 -9.92
N ILE A 74 10.93 -10.43 -9.46
CA ILE A 74 9.75 -10.74 -10.28
C ILE A 74 9.60 -9.69 -11.37
N TYR A 75 9.71 -8.41 -11.03
CA TYR A 75 9.65 -7.32 -12.02
C TYR A 75 10.77 -7.43 -13.07
N THR A 76 11.97 -7.86 -12.69
CA THR A 76 13.07 -8.09 -13.64
C THR A 76 12.70 -9.14 -14.70
N ARG A 77 11.94 -10.16 -14.33
CA ARG A 77 11.40 -11.14 -15.29
C ARG A 77 10.39 -10.50 -16.22
N THR A 78 9.47 -9.67 -15.71
CA THR A 78 8.54 -8.87 -16.52
C THR A 78 9.29 -8.05 -17.57
N TRP A 79 10.34 -7.36 -17.16
CA TRP A 79 11.17 -6.56 -18.06
C TRP A 79 11.82 -7.40 -19.16
N THR A 80 12.36 -8.56 -18.79
CA THR A 80 13.06 -9.45 -19.73
C THR A 80 12.11 -10.17 -20.67
N GLN A 81 10.97 -10.62 -20.18
CA GLN A 81 10.02 -11.46 -20.92
C GLN A 81 8.89 -10.66 -21.57
N ARG A 82 8.75 -9.39 -21.23
CA ARG A 82 7.69 -8.49 -21.73
C ARG A 82 6.27 -8.99 -21.43
N VAL A 83 6.11 -9.72 -20.35
CA VAL A 83 4.82 -10.24 -19.89
C VAL A 83 4.50 -9.75 -18.49
N GLU A 84 3.24 -9.62 -18.20
CA GLU A 84 2.74 -9.29 -16.87
C GLU A 84 2.87 -10.50 -15.93
N TYR A 85 3.22 -10.23 -14.69
CA TYR A 85 3.12 -11.17 -13.59
C TYR A 85 2.08 -10.69 -12.59
N VAL A 86 1.28 -11.61 -12.10
CA VAL A 86 0.31 -11.38 -11.03
C VAL A 86 0.53 -12.40 -9.92
N GLY A 87 0.23 -12.01 -8.69
CA GLY A 87 0.31 -12.91 -7.56
C GLY A 87 -0.17 -12.28 -6.26
N SER A 88 -0.09 -13.05 -5.21
CA SER A 88 -0.40 -12.65 -3.85
C SER A 88 0.83 -12.63 -2.97
N ILE A 89 0.75 -11.92 -1.86
CA ILE A 89 1.78 -11.86 -0.83
C ILE A 89 1.19 -12.45 0.45
N PRO A 90 1.30 -13.78 0.64
CA PRO A 90 0.81 -14.42 1.86
C PRO A 90 1.61 -13.93 3.06
N PHE A 91 0.94 -13.79 4.20
CA PHE A 91 1.59 -13.37 5.43
C PHE A 91 0.98 -14.05 6.65
N THR A 92 1.75 -14.09 7.73
CA THR A 92 1.29 -14.55 9.03
C THR A 92 1.60 -13.50 10.08
N VAL A 93 0.70 -13.38 11.05
CA VAL A 93 0.87 -12.47 12.18
C VAL A 93 1.20 -13.28 13.42
N SER A 94 2.24 -12.89 14.13
CA SER A 94 2.58 -13.53 15.40
C SER A 94 1.89 -12.79 16.55
N ASN A 95 1.04 -13.50 17.27
CA ASN A 95 0.34 -12.96 18.43
C ASN A 95 1.28 -12.51 19.56
N THR A 96 2.50 -13.07 19.62
CA THR A 96 3.47 -12.82 20.68
C THR A 96 4.46 -11.70 20.40
N ARG A 97 4.63 -11.30 19.15
CA ARG A 97 5.72 -10.39 18.76
C ARG A 97 5.29 -9.15 17.96
N ASN A 98 4.02 -8.91 17.72
CA ASN A 98 3.49 -7.74 16.99
C ASN A 98 4.22 -7.45 15.65
N TYR A 99 4.55 -8.47 14.90
CA TYR A 99 5.14 -8.36 13.58
C TYR A 99 4.36 -9.18 12.56
N VAL A 100 4.49 -8.81 11.30
CA VAL A 100 3.97 -9.54 10.15
C VAL A 100 5.14 -10.26 9.47
N ARG A 101 5.05 -11.57 9.34
CA ARG A 101 5.98 -12.35 8.53
C ARG A 101 5.38 -12.50 7.13
N PHE A 102 6.06 -11.97 6.14
CA PHE A 102 5.69 -12.19 4.74
C PHE A 102 6.25 -13.53 4.27
N ASN A 103 5.43 -14.34 3.64
CA ASN A 103 5.85 -15.54 2.96
C ASN A 103 6.36 -15.20 1.55
N GLN A 104 6.76 -16.23 0.81
CA GLN A 104 7.19 -16.02 -0.56
C GLN A 104 6.00 -15.56 -1.41
N PRO A 105 6.11 -14.44 -2.16
CA PRO A 105 5.08 -14.06 -3.11
C PRO A 105 4.84 -15.17 -4.12
N THR A 106 3.58 -15.45 -4.43
CA THR A 106 3.23 -16.27 -5.59
C THR A 106 3.50 -15.46 -6.85
N ALA A 107 3.79 -16.10 -7.97
CA ALA A 107 4.02 -15.41 -9.23
C ALA A 107 3.51 -16.27 -10.38
N ARG A 108 2.58 -15.73 -11.14
CA ARG A 108 1.98 -16.37 -12.32
C ARG A 108 2.00 -15.40 -13.49
N THR A 109 2.18 -15.92 -14.69
CA THR A 109 2.11 -15.16 -15.93
C THR A 109 1.37 -15.98 -16.98
N ASN A 110 0.92 -15.31 -18.03
CA ASN A 110 0.45 -15.94 -19.24
C ASN A 110 1.39 -15.55 -20.39
N GLN A 111 2.21 -16.50 -20.83
CA GLN A 111 3.19 -16.25 -21.90
C GLN A 111 2.56 -16.02 -23.28
N GLN A 112 1.29 -16.39 -23.45
CA GLN A 112 0.56 -16.20 -24.70
C GLN A 112 -0.13 -14.84 -24.81
N LEU A 113 -0.35 -14.19 -23.64
CA LEU A 113 -1.00 -12.88 -23.55
C LEU A 113 -0.11 -11.95 -22.77
N ALA A 114 0.04 -10.73 -23.21
CA ALA A 114 0.83 -9.71 -22.52
C ALA A 114 0.26 -9.36 -21.12
N SER A 115 -1.03 -9.66 -20.89
CA SER A 115 -1.72 -9.42 -19.63
C SER A 115 -2.20 -10.72 -18.98
N VAL A 116 -2.32 -10.70 -17.66
CA VAL A 116 -2.78 -11.82 -16.84
C VAL A 116 -3.99 -11.42 -16.01
N THR A 117 -5.08 -12.15 -16.15
CA THR A 117 -6.25 -11.96 -15.28
C THR A 117 -6.00 -12.68 -13.95
N PRO A 118 -6.15 -12.01 -12.79
CA PRO A 118 -6.09 -12.66 -11.49
C PRO A 118 -7.14 -13.79 -11.37
N THR A 119 -6.77 -14.88 -10.71
CA THR A 119 -7.71 -15.95 -10.37
C THR A 119 -8.61 -15.53 -9.20
N GLN A 120 -9.73 -16.23 -9.02
CA GLN A 120 -10.60 -15.98 -7.88
C GLN A 120 -9.87 -16.18 -6.54
N GLU A 121 -8.96 -17.14 -6.47
CA GLU A 121 -8.14 -17.38 -5.28
C GLU A 121 -7.20 -16.19 -5.00
N GLU A 122 -6.52 -15.67 -6.02
CA GLU A 122 -5.67 -14.47 -5.87
C GLU A 122 -6.49 -13.25 -5.43
N LEU A 123 -7.72 -13.10 -5.92
CA LEU A 123 -8.63 -12.01 -5.55
C LEU A 123 -9.18 -12.10 -4.11
N THR A 124 -8.99 -13.22 -3.42
CA THR A 124 -9.34 -13.38 -2.00
C THR A 124 -8.17 -13.15 -1.04
N GLN A 125 -6.98 -12.87 -1.56
CA GLN A 125 -5.79 -12.58 -0.75
C GLN A 125 -5.76 -11.11 -0.35
N TYR A 126 -5.46 -10.84 0.93
CA TYR A 126 -5.44 -9.46 1.46
C TYR A 126 -4.42 -8.56 0.78
N ILE A 127 -3.28 -9.10 0.34
CA ILE A 127 -2.23 -8.37 -0.34
C ILE A 127 -1.96 -9.04 -1.68
N VAL A 128 -2.23 -8.31 -2.75
CA VAL A 128 -1.98 -8.75 -4.12
C VAL A 128 -0.97 -7.83 -4.80
N TYR A 129 -0.37 -8.30 -5.87
CA TYR A 129 0.45 -7.47 -6.73
C TYR A 129 0.33 -7.89 -8.19
N HIS A 130 0.68 -6.98 -9.07
CA HIS A 130 0.93 -7.26 -10.48
C HIS A 130 2.03 -6.34 -11.00
N THR A 131 2.54 -6.67 -12.18
CA THR A 131 3.63 -5.92 -12.81
C THR A 131 3.13 -5.25 -14.09
N HIS A 132 3.61 -4.04 -14.35
CA HIS A 132 3.35 -3.34 -15.60
C HIS A 132 4.54 -3.53 -16.55
N PRO A 133 4.40 -4.34 -17.61
CA PRO A 133 5.44 -4.46 -18.64
C PRO A 133 5.56 -3.14 -19.40
N VAL A 134 6.78 -2.82 -19.79
CA VAL A 134 7.03 -1.67 -20.67
C VAL A 134 6.89 -2.14 -22.12
N PRO A 135 6.08 -1.49 -22.97
CA PRO A 135 5.97 -1.81 -24.38
C PRO A 135 7.31 -1.74 -25.13
N GLU A 136 7.52 -2.59 -26.12
CA GLU A 136 8.80 -2.70 -26.82
C GLU A 136 9.30 -1.40 -27.47
N ASN A 137 8.36 -0.60 -27.97
CA ASN A 137 8.67 0.64 -28.69
C ASN A 137 8.48 1.89 -27.84
N GLU A 138 8.14 1.73 -26.58
CA GLU A 138 7.96 2.82 -25.65
C GLU A 138 8.91 2.61 -24.47
N THR A 139 9.63 3.64 -24.10
CA THR A 139 10.32 3.72 -22.84
C THR A 139 9.60 4.74 -21.96
N PRO A 140 8.36 4.43 -21.49
CA PRO A 140 7.73 5.28 -20.50
C PRO A 140 8.62 5.20 -19.29
N LEU A 141 8.95 6.32 -18.73
CA LEU A 141 9.77 6.36 -17.55
C LEU A 141 9.05 5.75 -16.39
N PHE A 142 7.78 6.06 -16.32
CA PHE A 142 6.87 5.59 -15.30
C PHE A 142 5.60 5.06 -15.93
N THR A 143 5.18 3.91 -15.47
CA THR A 143 3.80 3.49 -15.58
C THR A 143 3.06 3.91 -14.31
N TYR A 144 1.75 3.95 -14.34
CA TYR A 144 0.92 4.26 -13.17
C TYR A 144 -0.28 3.29 -13.13
N PRO A 145 -0.97 3.20 -11.98
CA PRO A 145 -2.16 2.36 -11.86
C PRO A 145 -3.17 2.65 -12.98
N SER A 146 -3.61 1.61 -13.63
CA SER A 146 -4.59 1.70 -14.72
C SER A 146 -6.02 1.78 -14.19
N GLU A 147 -6.96 2.07 -15.06
CA GLU A 147 -8.39 2.01 -14.76
C GLU A 147 -8.81 0.63 -14.25
N SER A 148 -8.33 -0.43 -14.91
CA SER A 148 -8.62 -1.82 -14.51
C SER A 148 -8.11 -2.15 -13.12
N ASP A 149 -6.97 -1.59 -12.71
CA ASP A 149 -6.40 -1.82 -11.38
C ASP A 149 -7.29 -1.26 -10.27
N PHE A 150 -7.80 -0.05 -10.45
CA PHE A 150 -8.75 0.55 -9.50
C PHE A 150 -10.08 -0.21 -9.49
N ARG A 151 -10.62 -0.57 -10.65
CA ARG A 151 -11.87 -1.33 -10.75
C ARG A 151 -11.74 -2.68 -10.05
N ALA A 152 -10.68 -3.44 -10.34
CA ALA A 152 -10.42 -4.74 -9.73
C ALA A 152 -10.24 -4.60 -8.20
N TYR A 153 -9.47 -3.62 -7.76
CA TYR A 153 -9.24 -3.37 -6.34
C TYR A 153 -10.54 -3.04 -5.59
N ILE A 154 -11.29 -2.05 -6.08
CA ILE A 154 -12.53 -1.59 -5.44
C ILE A 154 -13.59 -2.69 -5.45
N SER A 155 -13.72 -3.44 -6.55
CA SER A 155 -14.71 -4.53 -6.66
C SER A 155 -14.44 -5.66 -5.68
N ASN A 156 -13.18 -6.00 -5.43
CA ASN A 156 -12.78 -7.10 -4.57
C ASN A 156 -12.48 -6.69 -3.12
N TYR A 157 -12.59 -5.40 -2.78
CA TYR A 157 -12.45 -4.96 -1.40
C TYR A 157 -13.66 -5.46 -0.55
N PRO A 158 -13.50 -5.94 0.70
CA PRO A 158 -12.28 -5.97 1.52
C PRO A 158 -11.44 -7.26 1.40
N ALA A 159 -11.75 -8.16 0.47
CA ALA A 159 -10.94 -9.36 0.27
C ALA A 159 -9.50 -9.00 -0.19
N ILE A 160 -9.36 -7.96 -1.02
CA ILE A 160 -8.08 -7.30 -1.29
C ILE A 160 -8.02 -6.02 -0.46
N GLN A 161 -7.01 -5.89 0.38
CA GLN A 161 -6.81 -4.72 1.24
C GLN A 161 -5.64 -3.85 0.81
N ALA A 162 -4.68 -4.43 0.12
CA ALA A 162 -3.58 -3.69 -0.50
C ALA A 162 -3.23 -4.31 -1.86
N ASN A 163 -3.06 -3.45 -2.86
CA ASN A 163 -2.59 -3.82 -4.19
C ASN A 163 -1.26 -3.11 -4.47
N LEU A 164 -0.22 -3.88 -4.79
CA LEU A 164 1.08 -3.38 -5.17
C LEU A 164 1.22 -3.46 -6.69
N ILE A 165 1.41 -2.32 -7.34
CA ILE A 165 1.62 -2.25 -8.79
C ILE A 165 3.10 -2.00 -9.03
N LEU A 166 3.79 -3.01 -9.58
CA LEU A 166 5.23 -3.00 -9.77
C LEU A 166 5.58 -2.40 -11.14
N GLU A 167 6.50 -1.45 -11.15
CA GLU A 167 6.93 -0.79 -12.37
C GLU A 167 8.46 -0.62 -12.40
N ASN A 168 9.00 -0.07 -13.48
CA ASN A 168 10.44 -0.03 -13.75
C ASN A 168 11.25 0.64 -12.62
N GLN A 169 10.79 1.73 -12.06
CA GLN A 169 11.56 2.54 -11.10
C GLN A 169 11.19 2.29 -9.64
N GLY A 170 10.09 1.54 -9.40
CA GLY A 170 9.58 1.33 -8.06
C GLY A 170 8.26 0.57 -8.05
N TYR A 171 7.41 0.93 -7.13
CA TYR A 171 6.10 0.32 -6.99
C TYR A 171 5.10 1.27 -6.34
N TYR A 172 3.85 1.13 -6.74
CA TYR A 172 2.72 1.76 -6.07
C TYR A 172 2.17 0.87 -4.97
N VAL A 173 1.63 1.50 -3.96
CA VAL A 173 0.76 0.87 -2.97
C VAL A 173 -0.59 1.56 -3.05
N VAL A 174 -1.62 0.79 -3.39
CA VAL A 174 -3.02 1.21 -3.38
C VAL A 174 -3.69 0.50 -2.22
N ASP A 175 -4.17 1.24 -1.23
CA ASP A 175 -4.86 0.70 -0.06
C ASP A 175 -6.01 1.63 0.40
N LEU A 176 -6.99 1.07 1.12
CA LEU A 176 -8.07 1.83 1.73
C LEU A 176 -7.72 2.16 3.18
N LEU A 177 -7.89 3.42 3.56
CA LEU A 177 -7.57 3.90 4.89
C LEU A 177 -8.78 4.02 5.80
N GLU A 178 -9.96 4.19 5.25
CA GLU A 178 -11.17 4.43 6.03
C GLU A 178 -12.28 3.42 5.69
N THR A 179 -12.77 2.75 6.73
CA THR A 179 -13.80 1.71 6.64
C THR A 179 -15.23 2.25 6.80
N ASN A 180 -15.38 3.53 7.14
CA ASN A 180 -16.70 4.13 7.38
C ASN A 180 -17.31 4.76 6.11
N MET A 181 -16.59 4.75 5.01
CA MET A 181 -17.12 5.23 3.74
C MET A 181 -17.75 4.08 3.00
N ASP A 182 -18.88 4.35 2.37
CA ASP A 182 -19.42 3.44 1.37
C ASP A 182 -18.35 3.17 0.30
N LYS A 183 -18.41 1.99 -0.27
CA LYS A 183 -17.50 1.59 -1.33
C LYS A 183 -17.55 2.63 -2.45
N PRO A 184 -16.44 3.30 -2.79
CA PRO A 184 -16.48 4.38 -3.77
C PRO A 184 -16.87 3.84 -5.16
N ASN A 185 -17.54 4.68 -5.95
CA ASN A 185 -17.82 4.33 -7.34
C ASN A 185 -16.50 4.25 -8.14
N PRO A 186 -16.15 3.11 -8.74
CA PRO A 186 -14.91 2.96 -9.48
C PRO A 186 -14.73 3.97 -10.61
N ASN A 187 -15.82 4.38 -11.29
CA ASN A 187 -15.77 5.35 -12.37
C ASN A 187 -15.32 6.74 -11.89
N ASP A 188 -15.82 7.15 -10.71
CA ASP A 188 -15.42 8.45 -10.13
C ASP A 188 -13.97 8.43 -9.67
N VAL A 189 -13.52 7.32 -9.07
CA VAL A 189 -12.13 7.14 -8.68
C VAL A 189 -11.20 7.24 -9.88
N VAL A 190 -11.51 6.53 -10.97
CA VAL A 190 -10.73 6.54 -12.20
C VAL A 190 -10.72 7.91 -12.84
N ARG A 191 -11.87 8.56 -12.95
CA ARG A 191 -12.00 9.89 -13.53
C ARG A 191 -11.10 10.89 -12.80
N VAL A 192 -11.22 10.97 -11.47
CA VAL A 192 -10.43 11.92 -10.66
C VAL A 192 -8.94 11.58 -10.72
N PHE A 193 -8.58 10.30 -10.65
CA PHE A 193 -7.18 9.88 -10.78
C PHE A 193 -6.59 10.30 -12.13
N ASN A 194 -7.30 10.08 -13.23
CA ASN A 194 -6.85 10.47 -14.57
C ASN A 194 -6.74 12.00 -14.72
N GLU A 195 -7.68 12.76 -14.17
CA GLU A 195 -7.61 14.23 -14.13
C GLU A 195 -6.36 14.72 -13.39
N LEU A 196 -6.04 14.11 -12.23
CA LEU A 196 -4.83 14.41 -11.46
C LEU A 196 -3.56 14.06 -12.25
N MET A 197 -3.52 12.88 -12.88
CA MET A 197 -2.37 12.44 -13.70
C MET A 197 -2.20 13.25 -14.98
N GLY A 198 -3.27 13.83 -15.54
CA GLY A 198 -3.24 14.77 -16.65
C GLY A 198 -2.82 16.20 -16.25
N GLY A 199 -2.71 16.50 -14.97
CA GLY A 199 -2.41 17.82 -14.44
C GLY A 199 -1.01 18.34 -14.76
N ARG A 200 -0.80 19.65 -14.61
CA ARG A 200 0.47 20.34 -14.91
C ARG A 200 1.68 19.74 -14.18
N GLU A 201 1.49 19.22 -12.99
CA GLU A 201 2.58 18.62 -12.19
C GLU A 201 3.18 17.40 -12.89
N PHE A 202 2.36 16.60 -13.58
CA PHE A 202 2.81 15.43 -14.31
C PHE A 202 3.29 15.74 -15.73
N GLN A 203 2.70 16.74 -16.39
CA GLN A 203 3.17 17.17 -17.72
C GLN A 203 4.62 17.66 -17.67
N ARG A 204 5.03 18.36 -16.60
CA ARG A 204 6.42 18.83 -16.40
C ARG A 204 7.40 17.68 -16.13
N VAL A 205 6.92 16.55 -15.62
CA VAL A 205 7.76 15.38 -15.30
C VAL A 205 7.96 14.50 -16.52
N ARG A 206 7.03 14.54 -17.49
CA ARG A 206 7.09 13.73 -18.72
C ARG A 206 8.08 14.20 -19.77
N VAL A 207 8.67 15.38 -19.62
CA VAL A 207 9.50 16.01 -20.66
C VAL A 207 10.99 15.96 -20.33
N ASN A 208 11.75 15.40 -21.25
CA ASN A 208 13.23 15.37 -21.39
C ASN A 208 14.03 14.30 -20.63
N TRP A 209 14.50 13.35 -21.43
CA TRP A 209 15.13 12.07 -21.07
C TRP A 209 16.63 11.98 -21.36
N SER A 210 17.29 13.05 -21.78
CA SER A 210 18.61 12.98 -22.41
C SER A 210 19.80 12.91 -21.46
N SER A 211 19.61 12.97 -20.11
CA SER A 211 20.74 12.83 -19.19
C SER A 211 20.38 12.13 -17.88
N LEU A 212 21.35 11.44 -17.30
CA LEU A 212 21.22 10.72 -16.02
C LEU A 212 20.79 11.63 -14.85
N ILE A 213 21.18 12.90 -14.88
CA ILE A 213 20.82 13.92 -13.89
C ILE A 213 19.34 14.23 -13.97
N TYR A 214 18.79 14.34 -15.16
CA TYR A 214 17.35 14.55 -15.37
C TYR A 214 16.53 13.33 -14.91
N PHE A 215 17.05 12.13 -15.08
CA PHE A 215 16.42 10.90 -14.63
C PHE A 215 16.21 10.89 -13.11
N THR A 216 17.24 11.13 -12.32
CA THR A 216 17.14 11.14 -10.85
C THR A 216 16.18 12.24 -10.37
N THR A 217 16.29 13.42 -10.93
CA THR A 217 15.42 14.56 -10.61
C THR A 217 13.97 14.26 -10.98
N THR A 218 13.73 13.59 -12.10
CA THR A 218 12.39 13.24 -12.57
C THR A 218 11.75 12.18 -11.69
N LEU A 219 12.48 11.16 -11.25
CA LEU A 219 11.98 10.15 -10.31
C LEU A 219 11.55 10.76 -8.97
N GLU A 220 12.35 11.64 -8.39
CA GLU A 220 11.99 12.34 -7.16
C GLU A 220 10.76 13.26 -7.35
N LYS A 221 10.68 13.95 -8.49
CA LYS A 221 9.51 14.77 -8.82
C LYS A 221 8.25 13.92 -8.98
N TRP A 222 8.35 12.77 -9.67
CA TRP A 222 7.27 11.83 -9.83
C TRP A 222 6.73 11.33 -8.49
N LYS A 223 7.62 10.77 -7.68
CA LYS A 223 7.30 10.32 -6.33
C LYS A 223 6.64 11.42 -5.49
N ARG A 224 7.20 12.64 -5.54
CA ARG A 224 6.66 13.78 -4.82
C ARG A 224 5.27 14.14 -5.31
N ALA A 225 5.02 14.13 -6.61
CA ALA A 225 3.73 14.43 -7.20
C ALA A 225 2.67 13.40 -6.77
N ILE A 226 2.99 12.10 -6.82
CA ILE A 226 2.08 11.07 -6.34
C ILE A 226 1.81 11.24 -4.84
N ASN A 227 2.86 11.25 -4.02
CA ASN A 227 2.71 11.14 -2.56
C ASN A 227 2.22 12.44 -1.89
N LYS A 228 2.46 13.60 -2.50
CA LYS A 228 2.07 14.89 -1.92
C LYS A 228 0.88 15.54 -2.60
N TYR A 229 0.53 15.13 -3.80
CA TYR A 229 -0.52 15.74 -4.58
C TYR A 229 -1.68 14.78 -4.84
N VAL A 230 -1.40 13.60 -5.42
CA VAL A 230 -2.45 12.62 -5.75
C VAL A 230 -2.99 11.95 -4.49
N ASP A 231 -2.13 11.38 -3.67
CA ASP A 231 -2.52 10.61 -2.49
C ASP A 231 -3.43 11.39 -1.52
N PRO A 232 -3.16 12.66 -1.12
CA PRO A 232 -4.05 13.40 -0.22
C PRO A 232 -5.44 13.67 -0.81
N ILE A 233 -5.54 13.86 -2.13
CA ILE A 233 -6.82 14.09 -2.80
C ILE A 233 -7.62 12.78 -2.85
N MET A 234 -6.99 11.68 -3.28
CA MET A 234 -7.62 10.37 -3.35
C MET A 234 -8.11 9.89 -1.98
N ARG A 235 -7.31 10.10 -0.94
CA ARG A 235 -7.71 9.79 0.45
C ARG A 235 -8.92 10.59 0.90
N ARG A 236 -8.91 11.90 0.68
CA ARG A 236 -9.98 12.78 1.13
C ARG A 236 -11.29 12.50 0.40
N GLN A 237 -11.24 12.20 -0.91
CA GLN A 237 -12.44 12.02 -1.71
C GLN A 237 -13.00 10.59 -1.64
N PHE A 238 -12.13 9.60 -1.58
CA PHE A 238 -12.51 8.20 -1.75
C PHE A 238 -12.04 7.28 -0.62
N GLY A 239 -11.29 7.78 0.35
CA GLY A 239 -10.63 6.96 1.37
C GLY A 239 -9.55 6.03 0.80
N ILE A 240 -9.17 6.18 -0.48
CA ILE A 240 -8.16 5.36 -1.15
C ILE A 240 -6.81 6.07 -1.09
N SER A 241 -5.79 5.37 -0.62
CA SER A 241 -4.40 5.83 -0.67
C SER A 241 -3.70 5.32 -1.92
N VAL A 242 -2.97 6.19 -2.59
CA VAL A 242 -2.12 5.86 -3.74
C VAL A 242 -0.73 6.43 -3.48
N ARG A 243 0.20 5.58 -3.09
CA ARG A 243 1.56 5.99 -2.73
C ARG A 243 2.59 5.32 -3.63
N TYR A 244 3.65 6.06 -3.96
CA TYR A 244 4.75 5.56 -4.76
C TYR A 244 6.03 5.45 -3.94
N TYR A 245 6.73 4.33 -4.10
CA TYR A 245 8.01 4.02 -3.46
C TYR A 245 9.03 3.57 -4.50
N LYS A 246 10.26 4.06 -4.38
CA LYS A 246 11.38 3.58 -5.18
C LYS A 246 11.80 2.18 -4.72
N TRP A 247 12.45 1.40 -5.57
CA TRP A 247 12.91 0.05 -5.23
C TRP A 247 13.85 -0.02 -4.00
N ASN A 248 14.56 1.06 -3.69
CA ASN A 248 15.42 1.13 -2.50
C ASN A 248 14.69 1.56 -1.23
N GLU A 249 13.40 1.83 -1.28
CA GLU A 249 12.57 2.25 -0.16
C GLU A 249 11.67 1.13 0.35
N LEU A 250 11.33 1.20 1.63
CA LEU A 250 10.38 0.29 2.25
C LEU A 250 9.03 1.00 2.35
N GLY A 251 8.09 0.60 1.51
CA GLY A 251 6.72 1.09 1.53
C GLY A 251 5.98 0.65 2.79
N THR A 252 4.85 1.27 3.02
CA THR A 252 3.91 0.92 4.08
C THR A 252 2.58 0.55 3.44
N ILE A 253 1.99 -0.56 3.86
CA ILE A 253 0.62 -0.95 3.53
C ILE A 253 -0.27 -0.74 4.73
N THR A 254 -1.55 -0.50 4.48
CA THR A 254 -2.58 -0.38 5.52
C THR A 254 -3.56 -1.52 5.35
N LEU A 255 -3.66 -2.34 6.39
CA LEU A 255 -4.58 -3.47 6.45
C LEU A 255 -5.71 -3.14 7.42
N LEU A 256 -6.92 -3.53 7.07
CA LEU A 256 -8.09 -3.36 7.91
C LEU A 256 -7.98 -4.28 9.12
N ASP A 257 -8.45 -3.76 10.20
CA ASP A 257 -8.72 -4.43 11.45
C ASP A 257 -7.63 -5.39 11.96
N LYS A 258 -7.22 -5.08 13.17
CA LYS A 258 -6.34 -5.89 13.98
C LYS A 258 -6.84 -7.34 14.15
N ASN A 259 -8.17 -7.54 14.21
CA ASN A 259 -8.78 -8.84 14.38
C ASN A 259 -8.74 -9.69 13.11
N VAL A 260 -8.82 -9.09 11.92
CA VAL A 260 -8.65 -9.80 10.64
C VAL A 260 -7.23 -10.35 10.53
N ILE A 261 -6.25 -9.56 10.93
CA ILE A 261 -4.85 -9.99 10.94
C ILE A 261 -4.62 -11.05 12.03
N MET A 262 -5.31 -10.98 13.15
CA MET A 262 -5.17 -11.91 14.28
C MET A 262 -5.86 -13.26 14.05
N ASN A 263 -6.86 -13.32 13.19
CA ASN A 263 -7.64 -14.54 12.90
C ASN A 263 -7.09 -15.37 11.71
N ILE A 264 -6.00 -14.95 11.09
CA ILE A 264 -5.38 -15.65 9.94
C ILE A 264 -4.27 -16.62 10.40
N GLY A 265 -3.96 -16.68 11.69
CA GLY A 265 -2.94 -17.55 12.27
C GLY A 265 -3.47 -18.92 12.65
#